data_77a89a8b448be9e5abd1c566c0a79a26
#
_entry.id   77a89a8b448be9e5abd1c566c0a79a26
#
_cell.length_a   1.000
_cell.length_b   1.000
_cell.length_c   1.000
_cell.angle_alpha   90.00
_cell.angle_beta   90.00
_cell.angle_gamma   90.00
#
_symmetry.space_group_name_H-M   'P 1'
#
loop_
_entity.id
_entity.type
_entity.pdbx_description
1 polymer ?
#
loop_
_entity_poly.entity_id
_entity_poly.type
_entity_poly.pdbx_seq_one_letter_code
_entity_poly.pdbx_strand_id
1 'polypeptide(L)'
;MSYALTTTVARPFADTLAATRSALADQGFGILTEIDIQATLKAKLDVDIPPQVILGACRPPLAHAALQLEPSIGLLLPCNIVVRTLDDDTTVVEALDPSVMVSLTHNDALSVVADEAGQRLAAALDALTHAPAER
;
A
#
# COMPACT_ATOMS: atom_id res chain seq x y z
N MET A 1 -9.61 -2.07 16.44
CA MET A 1 -8.47 -1.30 15.98
C MET A 1 -8.18 -1.59 14.53
N SER A 2 -8.04 -0.57 13.74
CA SER A 2 -7.79 -0.74 12.32
C SER A 2 -6.29 -0.88 12.04
N TYR A 3 -5.96 -1.74 11.10
CA TYR A 3 -4.59 -1.87 10.61
C TYR A 3 -4.45 -1.34 9.19
N ALA A 4 -5.51 -0.75 8.64
CA ALA A 4 -5.52 -0.27 7.27
C ALA A 4 -5.80 1.22 7.18
N LEU A 5 -5.09 1.86 6.23
CA LEU A 5 -5.47 3.17 5.72
C LEU A 5 -6.23 2.86 4.43
N THR A 6 -7.46 3.31 4.30
CA THR A 6 -8.35 2.89 3.21
C THR A 6 -8.95 4.09 2.48
N THR A 7 -9.02 4.00 1.16
CA THR A 7 -9.80 4.95 0.37
C THR A 7 -10.56 4.19 -0.73
N THR A 8 -11.71 4.72 -1.11
CA THR A 8 -12.51 4.19 -2.22
C THR A 8 -12.49 5.21 -3.33
N VAL A 9 -12.14 4.76 -4.53
CA VAL A 9 -11.92 5.61 -5.69
C VAL A 9 -12.98 5.30 -6.73
N ALA A 10 -13.71 6.33 -7.20
CA ALA A 10 -14.76 6.18 -8.21
C ALA A 10 -14.14 6.13 -9.61
N ARG A 11 -13.31 5.11 -9.85
CA ARG A 11 -12.61 4.88 -11.12
C ARG A 11 -12.41 3.39 -11.31
N PRO A 12 -12.31 2.92 -12.57
CA PRO A 12 -12.02 1.52 -12.85
C PRO A 12 -10.67 1.06 -12.30
N PHE A 13 -10.53 -0.25 -12.15
CA PHE A 13 -9.34 -0.85 -11.56
C PHE A 13 -8.03 -0.41 -12.23
N ALA A 14 -7.97 -0.51 -13.57
CA ALA A 14 -6.71 -0.21 -14.28
C ALA A 14 -6.28 1.25 -14.07
N ASP A 15 -7.23 2.18 -14.14
CA ASP A 15 -6.95 3.60 -13.93
C ASP A 15 -6.49 3.87 -12.51
N THR A 16 -7.14 3.23 -11.54
CA THR A 16 -6.80 3.38 -10.13
C THR A 16 -5.43 2.80 -9.82
N LEU A 17 -5.11 1.64 -10.40
CA LEU A 17 -3.80 1.03 -10.21
C LEU A 17 -2.69 1.95 -10.72
N ALA A 18 -2.85 2.52 -11.92
CA ALA A 18 -1.88 3.46 -12.48
C ALA A 18 -1.74 4.70 -11.61
N ALA A 19 -2.87 5.27 -11.17
CA ALA A 19 -2.87 6.45 -10.31
C ALA A 19 -2.20 6.15 -8.96
N THR A 20 -2.39 4.95 -8.41
CA THR A 20 -1.78 4.55 -7.15
C THR A 20 -0.26 4.49 -7.28
N ARG A 21 0.26 3.93 -8.38
CA ARG A 21 1.70 3.91 -8.63
C ARG A 21 2.28 5.32 -8.66
N SER A 22 1.62 6.23 -9.38
CA SER A 22 2.07 7.63 -9.47
C SER A 22 2.01 8.34 -8.13
N ALA A 23 0.95 8.15 -7.38
CA ALA A 23 0.79 8.79 -6.08
C ALA A 23 1.86 8.32 -5.08
N LEU A 24 2.18 7.03 -5.10
CA LEU A 24 3.23 6.49 -4.24
C LEU A 24 4.60 7.05 -4.64
N ALA A 25 4.89 7.12 -5.94
CA ALA A 25 6.15 7.68 -6.43
C ALA A 25 6.31 9.13 -6.00
N ASP A 26 5.23 9.91 -6.04
CA ASP A 26 5.25 11.32 -5.63
C ASP A 26 5.60 11.47 -4.15
N GLN A 27 5.33 10.45 -3.34
CA GLN A 27 5.68 10.45 -1.92
C GLN A 27 7.01 9.77 -1.63
N GLY A 28 7.78 9.44 -2.67
CA GLY A 28 9.11 8.87 -2.53
C GLY A 28 9.15 7.36 -2.33
N PHE A 29 8.03 6.67 -2.57
CA PHE A 29 7.99 5.21 -2.51
C PHE A 29 8.36 4.59 -3.86
N GLY A 30 9.25 3.60 -3.82
CA GLY A 30 9.50 2.73 -4.96
C GLY A 30 8.67 1.46 -4.84
N ILE A 31 8.24 0.91 -5.96
CA ILE A 31 7.51 -0.36 -5.99
C ILE A 31 8.52 -1.47 -6.16
N LEU A 32 8.71 -2.27 -5.12
CA LEU A 32 9.67 -3.38 -5.12
C LEU A 32 9.08 -4.65 -5.67
N THR A 33 7.82 -4.91 -5.35
CA THR A 33 7.14 -6.13 -5.76
C THR A 33 5.74 -5.81 -6.22
N GLU A 34 5.25 -6.64 -7.12
CA GLU A 34 3.87 -6.58 -7.58
C GLU A 34 3.35 -8.01 -7.67
N ILE A 35 2.23 -8.27 -7.00
CA ILE A 35 1.61 -9.58 -7.01
C ILE A 35 0.21 -9.43 -7.56
N ASP A 36 -0.04 -10.04 -8.71
CA ASP A 36 -1.37 -10.11 -9.30
C ASP A 36 -2.10 -11.29 -8.67
N ILE A 37 -2.94 -11.02 -7.69
CA ILE A 37 -3.64 -12.06 -6.94
C ILE A 37 -4.64 -12.78 -7.83
N GLN A 38 -5.34 -12.05 -8.70
CA GLN A 38 -6.29 -12.65 -9.63
C GLN A 38 -5.59 -13.70 -10.51
N ALA A 39 -4.48 -13.32 -11.13
CA ALA A 39 -3.73 -14.22 -12.01
C ALA A 39 -3.13 -15.39 -11.23
N THR A 40 -2.62 -15.14 -10.04
CA THR A 40 -2.00 -16.16 -9.21
C THR A 40 -3.00 -17.25 -8.81
N LEU A 41 -4.18 -16.85 -8.35
CA LEU A 41 -5.20 -17.81 -7.93
C LEU A 41 -5.77 -18.56 -9.12
N LYS A 42 -5.90 -17.90 -10.27
CA LYS A 42 -6.33 -18.57 -11.49
C LYS A 42 -5.34 -19.66 -11.90
N ALA A 43 -4.05 -19.34 -11.86
CA ALA A 43 -3.01 -20.29 -12.28
C ALA A 43 -2.89 -21.47 -11.31
N LYS A 44 -3.02 -21.22 -10.01
CA LYS A 44 -2.74 -22.24 -8.99
C LYS A 44 -3.96 -23.05 -8.59
N LEU A 45 -5.13 -22.47 -8.61
CA LEU A 45 -6.35 -23.11 -8.11
C LEU A 45 -7.48 -23.14 -9.12
N ASP A 46 -7.29 -22.51 -10.27
CA ASP A 46 -8.33 -22.37 -11.30
C ASP A 46 -9.62 -21.72 -10.76
N VAL A 47 -9.45 -20.76 -9.84
CA VAL A 47 -10.57 -19.98 -9.32
C VAL A 47 -10.53 -18.57 -9.91
N ASP A 48 -11.69 -17.97 -10.06
CA ASP A 48 -11.84 -16.62 -10.59
C ASP A 48 -12.22 -15.67 -9.46
N ILE A 49 -11.44 -14.59 -9.31
CA ILE A 49 -11.76 -13.50 -8.39
C ILE A 49 -11.72 -12.18 -9.17
N PRO A 50 -12.32 -11.11 -8.66
CA PRO A 50 -12.16 -9.80 -9.27
C PRO A 50 -10.70 -9.35 -9.26
N PRO A 51 -10.30 -8.42 -10.15
CA PRO A 51 -8.93 -7.92 -10.17
C PRO A 51 -8.47 -7.43 -8.79
N GLN A 52 -7.29 -7.87 -8.41
CA GLN A 52 -6.65 -7.46 -7.16
C GLN A 52 -5.14 -7.59 -7.32
N VAL A 53 -4.43 -6.52 -6.97
CA VAL A 53 -2.97 -6.46 -7.04
C VAL A 53 -2.44 -5.99 -5.68
N ILE A 54 -1.36 -6.60 -5.23
CA ILE A 54 -0.62 -6.14 -4.06
C ILE A 54 0.68 -5.49 -4.55
N LEU A 55 0.87 -4.23 -4.18
CA LEU A 55 2.11 -3.51 -4.46
C LEU A 55 2.94 -3.46 -3.18
N GLY A 56 4.18 -3.92 -3.23
CA GLY A 56 5.10 -3.78 -2.12
C GLY A 56 5.89 -2.50 -2.28
N ALA A 57 5.56 -1.48 -1.50
CA ALA A 57 6.17 -0.16 -1.61
C ALA A 57 7.22 0.06 -0.53
N CYS A 58 8.31 0.71 -0.91
CA CYS A 58 9.40 1.00 0.01
C CYS A 58 9.90 2.42 -0.21
N ARG A 59 10.06 3.13 0.90
CA ARG A 59 10.78 4.41 0.89
C ARG A 59 12.13 4.14 1.54
N PRO A 60 13.21 4.06 0.75
CA PRO A 60 14.49 3.54 1.25
C PRO A 60 15.04 4.19 2.51
N PRO A 61 15.00 5.52 2.68
CA PRO A 61 15.51 6.11 3.93
C PRO A 61 14.76 5.63 5.17
N LEU A 62 13.43 5.45 5.06
CA LEU A 62 12.61 4.99 6.18
C LEU A 62 12.86 3.52 6.46
N ALA A 63 12.99 2.70 5.42
CA ALA A 63 13.28 1.28 5.58
C ALA A 63 14.63 1.08 6.25
N HIS A 64 15.64 1.83 5.83
CA HIS A 64 16.97 1.74 6.42
C HIS A 64 16.96 2.12 7.90
N ALA A 65 16.28 3.22 8.24
CA ALA A 65 16.16 3.65 9.62
C ALA A 65 15.44 2.60 10.48
N ALA A 66 14.37 2.00 9.95
CA ALA A 66 13.63 0.96 10.67
C ALA A 66 14.51 -0.26 10.95
N LEU A 67 15.29 -0.71 9.96
CA LEU A 67 16.17 -1.86 10.12
C LEU A 67 17.24 -1.63 11.18
N GLN A 68 17.72 -0.38 11.32
CA GLN A 68 18.69 -0.05 12.33
C GLN A 68 18.11 -0.08 13.74
N LEU A 69 16.82 0.25 13.88
CA LEU A 69 16.12 0.28 15.17
C LEU A 69 15.59 -1.09 15.56
N GLU A 70 15.22 -1.91 14.58
CA GLU A 70 14.61 -3.21 14.81
C GLU A 70 15.08 -4.16 13.71
N PRO A 71 16.11 -4.97 13.95
CA PRO A 71 16.68 -5.83 12.88
C PRO A 71 15.69 -6.80 12.26
N SER A 72 14.67 -7.23 12.98
CA SER A 72 13.67 -8.17 12.47
C SER A 72 12.51 -7.48 11.74
N ILE A 73 12.55 -6.15 11.59
CA ILE A 73 11.45 -5.42 10.97
C ILE A 73 11.20 -5.85 9.51
N GLY A 74 12.19 -6.50 8.90
CA GLY A 74 12.01 -7.06 7.56
C GLY A 74 10.82 -7.99 7.45
N LEU A 75 10.38 -8.58 8.57
CA LEU A 75 9.16 -9.41 8.58
C LEU A 75 7.90 -8.58 8.28
N LEU A 76 7.95 -7.27 8.50
CA LEU A 76 6.82 -6.35 8.29
C LEU A 76 7.06 -5.41 7.10
N LEU A 77 8.09 -5.67 6.31
CA LEU A 77 8.41 -4.90 5.11
C LEU A 77 8.25 -5.78 3.86
N PRO A 78 7.96 -5.18 2.71
CA PRO A 78 7.68 -3.78 2.44
C PRO A 78 6.29 -3.37 2.92
N CYS A 79 5.95 -2.07 2.82
CA CYS A 79 4.59 -1.63 3.05
C CYS A 79 3.72 -2.13 1.90
N ASN A 80 2.74 -2.94 2.20
CA ASN A 80 1.85 -3.47 1.18
C ASN A 80 0.68 -2.54 0.93
N ILE A 81 0.42 -2.28 -0.34
CA ILE A 81 -0.74 -1.53 -0.78
C ILE A 81 -1.58 -2.46 -1.65
N VAL A 82 -2.83 -2.65 -1.28
CA VAL A 82 -3.77 -3.49 -2.01
C VAL A 82 -4.66 -2.61 -2.86
N VAL A 83 -4.74 -2.93 -4.15
CA VAL A 83 -5.68 -2.30 -5.08
C VAL A 83 -6.63 -3.39 -5.52
N ARG A 84 -7.92 -3.25 -5.20
CA ARG A 84 -8.91 -4.29 -5.50
C ARG A 84 -10.21 -3.70 -6.00
N THR A 85 -10.82 -4.40 -6.95
CA THR A 85 -12.11 -4.01 -7.51
C THR A 85 -13.21 -4.18 -6.48
N LEU A 86 -14.03 -3.15 -6.32
CA LEU A 86 -15.28 -3.23 -5.55
C LEU A 86 -16.46 -3.51 -6.50
N ASP A 87 -16.52 -2.75 -7.59
CA ASP A 87 -17.45 -2.99 -8.71
C ASP A 87 -16.80 -2.41 -9.96
N ASP A 88 -17.55 -2.39 -11.10
CA ASP A 88 -16.98 -2.01 -12.41
C ASP A 88 -16.34 -0.63 -12.42
N ASP A 89 -16.88 0.30 -11.65
CA ASP A 89 -16.46 1.70 -11.67
C ASP A 89 -15.86 2.17 -10.34
N THR A 90 -15.64 1.24 -9.41
CA THR A 90 -15.17 1.60 -8.07
C THR A 90 -14.07 0.65 -7.63
N THR A 91 -13.00 1.23 -7.14
CA THR A 91 -11.81 0.49 -6.70
C THR A 91 -11.46 0.90 -5.27
N VAL A 92 -11.10 -0.07 -4.45
CA VAL A 92 -10.63 0.19 -3.08
C VAL A 92 -9.11 0.12 -3.08
N VAL A 93 -8.48 1.09 -2.44
CA VAL A 93 -7.04 1.11 -2.23
C VAL A 93 -6.77 1.14 -0.73
N GLU A 94 -5.99 0.19 -0.26
CA GLU A 94 -5.69 0.04 1.17
C GLU A 94 -4.20 -0.08 1.36
N ALA A 95 -3.67 0.62 2.37
CA ALA A 95 -2.27 0.50 2.76
C ALA A 95 -2.19 0.02 4.20
N LEU A 96 -1.20 -0.79 4.53
CA LEU A 96 -0.96 -1.14 5.93
C LEU A 96 -0.62 0.13 6.71
N ASP A 97 -1.29 0.32 7.83
CA ASP A 97 -0.98 1.44 8.73
C ASP A 97 0.38 1.16 9.39
N PRO A 98 1.40 1.99 9.14
CA PRO A 98 2.73 1.72 9.69
C PRO A 98 2.81 1.72 11.21
N SER A 99 1.81 2.28 11.90
CA SER A 99 1.79 2.23 13.37
C SER A 99 1.72 0.80 13.90
N VAL A 100 1.29 -0.14 13.07
CA VAL A 100 1.29 -1.58 13.39
C VAL A 100 2.70 -2.07 13.71
N MET A 101 3.73 -1.50 13.07
CA MET A 101 5.12 -1.87 13.37
C MET A 101 5.48 -1.61 14.83
N VAL A 102 5.02 -0.48 15.36
CA VAL A 102 5.27 -0.13 16.77
C VAL A 102 4.52 -1.09 17.70
N SER A 103 3.25 -1.34 17.38
CA SER A 103 2.41 -2.21 18.20
C SER A 103 2.93 -3.64 18.27
N LEU A 104 3.32 -4.21 17.12
CA LEU A 104 3.74 -5.60 17.06
C LEU A 104 5.14 -5.82 17.64
N THR A 105 6.04 -4.87 17.46
CA THR A 105 7.43 -5.01 17.92
C THR A 105 7.62 -4.56 19.37
N HIS A 106 6.66 -3.78 19.90
CA HIS A 106 6.78 -3.11 21.19
C HIS A 106 8.03 -2.23 21.26
N ASN A 107 8.44 -1.66 20.11
CA ASN A 107 9.61 -0.81 19.99
C ASN A 107 9.19 0.61 19.69
N ASP A 108 9.10 1.45 20.72
CA ASP A 108 8.64 2.82 20.58
C ASP A 108 9.57 3.70 19.73
N ALA A 109 10.83 3.30 19.59
CA ALA A 109 11.77 4.04 18.75
C ALA A 109 11.33 4.05 17.27
N LEU A 110 10.52 3.08 16.85
CA LEU A 110 9.99 3.03 15.50
C LEU A 110 8.92 4.09 15.23
N SER A 111 8.42 4.78 16.26
CA SER A 111 7.32 5.74 16.10
C SER A 111 7.63 6.84 15.09
N VAL A 112 8.87 7.34 15.08
CA VAL A 112 9.26 8.41 14.15
C VAL A 112 9.16 7.92 12.69
N VAL A 113 9.67 6.71 12.44
CA VAL A 113 9.62 6.10 11.10
C VAL A 113 8.17 5.83 10.71
N ALA A 114 7.40 5.23 11.63
CA ALA A 114 6.01 4.88 11.37
C ALA A 114 5.15 6.12 11.10
N ASP A 115 5.38 7.20 11.85
CA ASP A 115 4.63 8.44 11.67
C ASP A 115 4.90 9.05 10.31
N GLU A 116 6.14 9.12 9.89
CA GLU A 116 6.48 9.68 8.58
C GLU A 116 5.93 8.80 7.45
N ALA A 117 6.10 7.48 7.55
CA ALA A 117 5.57 6.56 6.55
C ALA A 117 4.04 6.69 6.47
N GLY A 118 3.36 6.77 7.61
CA GLY A 118 1.91 6.91 7.66
C GLY A 118 1.43 8.20 7.03
N GLN A 119 2.11 9.31 7.27
CA GLN A 119 1.76 10.60 6.68
C GLN A 119 1.91 10.56 5.16
N ARG A 120 2.97 9.96 4.66
CA ARG A 120 3.21 9.86 3.22
C ARG A 120 2.24 8.92 2.54
N LEU A 121 1.90 7.81 3.18
CA LEU A 121 0.89 6.88 2.64
C LEU A 121 -0.49 7.53 2.63
N ALA A 122 -0.86 8.24 3.70
CA ALA A 122 -2.13 8.94 3.76
C ALA A 122 -2.21 10.01 2.67
N ALA A 123 -1.12 10.73 2.41
CA ALA A 123 -1.09 11.74 1.35
C ALA A 123 -1.25 11.09 -0.03
N ALA A 124 -0.62 9.94 -0.25
CA ALA A 124 -0.75 9.21 -1.51
C ALA A 124 -2.20 8.76 -1.73
N LEU A 125 -2.84 8.19 -0.71
CA LEU A 125 -4.23 7.75 -0.82
C LEU A 125 -5.17 8.93 -1.01
N ASP A 126 -4.93 10.03 -0.32
CA ASP A 126 -5.75 11.24 -0.44
C ASP A 126 -5.70 11.80 -1.86
N ALA A 127 -4.53 11.74 -2.50
CA ALA A 127 -4.37 12.22 -3.88
C ALA A 127 -5.25 11.46 -4.87
N LEU A 128 -5.60 10.21 -4.58
CA LEU A 128 -6.42 9.38 -5.48
C LEU A 128 -7.85 9.90 -5.60
N THR A 129 -8.39 10.43 -4.52
CA THR A 129 -9.77 10.92 -4.51
C THR A 129 -9.86 12.38 -4.95
N HIS A 130 -8.74 13.09 -4.99
CA HIS A 130 -8.70 14.49 -5.40
C HIS A 130 -8.17 14.68 -6.83
N ALA A 131 -7.71 13.60 -7.48
CA ALA A 131 -7.23 13.67 -8.85
C ALA A 131 -8.41 13.83 -9.82
N PRO A 132 -8.25 14.63 -10.89
CA PRO A 132 -9.30 14.75 -11.90
C PRO A 132 -9.59 13.41 -12.58
N ALA A 133 -10.86 13.08 -12.74
CA ALA A 133 -11.29 11.80 -13.29
C ALA A 133 -10.92 11.62 -14.76
N GLU A 134 -10.77 12.70 -15.50
CA GLU A 134 -10.47 12.65 -16.92
C GLU A 134 -8.99 12.46 -17.24
N ARG A 135 -8.17 12.20 -16.31
CA ARG A 135 -6.75 11.99 -16.51
C ARG A 135 -6.43 10.79 -17.38
#